data_8ad99dc88943e7cd7f9e8c04a1062795
#
_entry.id   8ad99dc88943e7cd7f9e8c04a1062795
#
_cell.length_a   1.000
_cell.length_b   1.000
_cell.length_c   1.000
_cell.angle_alpha   90.00
_cell.angle_beta   90.00
_cell.angle_gamma   90.00
#
_symmetry.space_group_name_H-M   'P 1'
#
loop_
_entity.id
_entity.type
_entity.pdbx_description
1 polymer ?
#
loop_
_entity_poly.entity_id
_entity_poly.type
_entity_poly.pdbx_seq_one_letter_code
_entity_poly.pdbx_strand_id
1 'polypeptide(L)'
;ASYLLTLSIGKNDPVMLILKRRYEWWVIMLALHKIGAIVIPATHMLTKHDIVYRNTRASVKAIICVDDAYVTEQIKLAMPESPTVKLLITVTDHGKPIPEGFRDWQSEWKKAPHFVRPAFVNTNEDTMLMYFTSGTSGEPKMVAHDYLYAMGHLTTGVFWHNLHENSLHLTVADTGWGKAVWGKFYGQW
;
A
#
# COMPACT_ATOMS: atom_id res chain seq x y z
N ALA A 1 2.76 -7.03 10.14
CA ALA A 1 1.54 -7.82 10.28
C ALA A 1 0.90 -7.63 11.66
N SER A 2 1.57 -8.02 12.73
CA SER A 2 1.03 -7.96 14.10
C SER A 2 0.52 -6.55 14.49
N TYR A 3 1.33 -5.52 14.27
CA TYR A 3 0.93 -4.13 14.52
C TYR A 3 -0.37 -3.74 13.78
N LEU A 4 -0.51 -4.11 12.52
CA LEU A 4 -1.71 -3.80 11.74
C LEU A 4 -2.96 -4.52 12.31
N LEU A 5 -2.80 -5.75 12.79
CA LEU A 5 -3.88 -6.49 13.46
C LEU A 5 -4.30 -5.81 14.78
N THR A 6 -3.38 -5.25 15.56
CA THR A 6 -3.73 -4.49 16.79
C THR A 6 -4.54 -3.23 16.49
N LEU A 7 -4.44 -2.71 15.26
CA LEU A 7 -5.25 -1.58 14.77
C LEU A 7 -6.55 -2.03 14.08
N SER A 8 -6.92 -3.30 14.23
CA SER A 8 -8.11 -3.88 13.60
C SER A 8 -8.09 -3.83 12.05
N ILE A 9 -6.89 -3.82 11.46
CA ILE A 9 -6.72 -4.02 10.01
C ILE A 9 -6.57 -5.52 9.76
N GLY A 10 -7.41 -6.09 8.91
CA GLY A 10 -7.43 -7.52 8.64
C GLY A 10 -7.92 -7.87 7.24
N LYS A 11 -8.45 -9.08 7.07
CA LYS A 11 -8.89 -9.59 5.76
C LYS A 11 -9.92 -8.67 5.13
N ASN A 12 -9.73 -8.39 3.84
CA ASN A 12 -10.57 -7.54 2.98
C ASN A 12 -10.60 -6.04 3.35
N ASP A 13 -9.79 -5.59 4.31
CA ASP A 13 -9.69 -4.16 4.61
C ASP A 13 -8.81 -3.44 3.57
N PRO A 14 -9.34 -2.43 2.84
CA PRO A 14 -8.56 -1.66 1.89
C PRO A 14 -7.63 -0.66 2.60
N VAL A 15 -6.34 -0.71 2.28
CA VAL A 15 -5.32 0.17 2.85
C VAL A 15 -4.57 0.87 1.73
N MET A 16 -4.60 2.21 1.71
CA MET A 16 -3.87 3.02 0.73
C MET A 16 -2.45 3.29 1.21
N LEU A 17 -1.46 3.07 0.33
CA LEU A 17 -0.04 3.29 0.59
C LEU A 17 0.52 4.43 -0.27
N ILE A 18 0.97 5.51 0.38
CA ILE A 18 1.61 6.68 -0.26
C ILE A 18 3.03 6.83 0.31
N LEU A 19 3.96 5.95 -0.08
CA LEU A 19 5.23 5.77 0.62
C LEU A 19 6.46 6.19 -0.18
N LYS A 20 6.31 6.78 -1.36
CA LYS A 20 7.45 7.13 -2.21
C LYS A 20 8.39 5.92 -2.39
N ARG A 21 9.71 6.11 -2.25
CA ARG A 21 10.73 5.05 -2.41
C ARG A 21 11.30 4.57 -1.07
N ARG A 22 10.47 4.48 -0.05
CA ARG A 22 10.88 4.02 1.27
C ARG A 22 10.90 2.49 1.34
N TYR A 23 11.85 1.91 2.08
CA TYR A 23 11.93 0.44 2.25
C TYR A 23 10.71 -0.12 2.99
N GLU A 24 10.08 0.68 3.84
CA GLU A 24 8.87 0.30 4.55
C GLU A 24 7.73 -0.09 3.61
N TRP A 25 7.76 0.40 2.37
CA TRP A 25 6.78 0.00 1.37
C TRP A 25 6.77 -1.53 1.16
N TRP A 26 7.95 -2.16 1.04
CA TRP A 26 8.06 -3.63 0.91
C TRP A 26 7.55 -4.35 2.15
N VAL A 27 7.99 -3.91 3.33
CA VAL A 27 7.60 -4.51 4.61
C VAL A 27 6.09 -4.42 4.85
N ILE A 28 5.49 -3.26 4.55
CA ILE A 28 4.07 -3.01 4.75
C ILE A 28 3.23 -3.78 3.72
N MET A 29 3.64 -3.81 2.45
CA MET A 29 3.01 -4.63 1.42
C MET A 29 2.90 -6.09 1.84
N LEU A 30 4.03 -6.71 2.21
CA LEU A 30 4.04 -8.11 2.69
C LEU A 30 3.20 -8.32 3.95
N ALA A 31 3.26 -7.36 4.88
CA ALA A 31 2.47 -7.44 6.10
C ALA A 31 0.96 -7.42 5.82
N LEU A 32 0.50 -6.56 4.90
CA LEU A 32 -0.90 -6.48 4.48
C LEU A 32 -1.34 -7.76 3.76
N HIS A 33 -0.54 -8.26 2.81
CA HIS A 33 -0.83 -9.54 2.15
C HIS A 33 -0.93 -10.70 3.16
N LYS A 34 -0.02 -10.73 4.13
CA LYS A 34 0.00 -11.78 5.17
C LYS A 34 -1.27 -11.82 6.02
N ILE A 35 -1.93 -10.68 6.23
CA ILE A 35 -3.18 -10.57 7.00
C ILE A 35 -4.43 -10.49 6.13
N GLY A 36 -4.30 -10.64 4.81
CA GLY A 36 -5.41 -10.64 3.86
C GLY A 36 -6.03 -9.26 3.60
N ALA A 37 -5.35 -8.18 3.98
CA ALA A 37 -5.77 -6.83 3.66
C ALA A 37 -5.49 -6.49 2.19
N ILE A 38 -6.31 -5.61 1.62
CA ILE A 38 -6.20 -5.18 0.23
C ILE A 38 -5.29 -3.97 0.14
N VAL A 39 -4.23 -4.06 -0.65
CA VAL A 39 -3.30 -2.94 -0.82
C VAL A 39 -3.72 -2.06 -1.98
N ILE A 40 -3.67 -0.74 -1.77
CA ILE A 40 -3.90 0.27 -2.80
C ILE A 40 -2.66 1.15 -2.90
N PRO A 41 -1.69 0.81 -3.76
CA PRO A 41 -0.53 1.68 -4.00
C PRO A 41 -0.98 2.99 -4.64
N ALA A 42 -0.47 4.11 -4.12
CA ALA A 42 -0.83 5.43 -4.59
C ALA A 42 0.39 6.36 -4.65
N THR A 43 0.42 7.22 -5.67
CA THR A 43 1.49 8.19 -5.84
C THR A 43 1.40 9.32 -4.81
N HIS A 44 2.54 9.89 -4.48
CA HIS A 44 2.64 11.05 -3.59
C HIS A 44 2.15 12.36 -4.22
N MET A 45 1.80 12.34 -5.51
CA MET A 45 1.32 13.52 -6.23
C MET A 45 -0.22 13.69 -6.17
N LEU A 46 -0.92 12.83 -5.42
CA LEU A 46 -2.37 12.89 -5.31
C LEU A 46 -2.81 14.22 -4.68
N THR A 47 -3.82 14.84 -5.28
CA THR A 47 -4.54 15.97 -4.70
C THR A 47 -5.61 15.50 -3.72
N LYS A 48 -6.20 16.44 -2.95
CA LYS A 48 -7.38 16.18 -2.13
C LYS A 48 -8.47 15.44 -2.90
N HIS A 49 -8.83 15.93 -4.10
CA HIS A 49 -9.86 15.32 -4.94
C HIS A 49 -9.55 13.86 -5.26
N ASP A 50 -8.31 13.58 -5.67
CA ASP A 50 -7.87 12.23 -5.99
C ASP A 50 -7.95 11.27 -4.80
N ILE A 51 -7.63 11.76 -3.60
CA ILE A 51 -7.68 10.99 -2.36
C ILE A 51 -9.12 10.69 -1.98
N VAL A 52 -10.01 11.69 -2.00
CA VAL A 52 -11.45 11.51 -1.72
C VAL A 52 -12.06 10.50 -2.68
N TYR A 53 -11.78 10.63 -3.98
CA TYR A 53 -12.28 9.72 -4.98
C TYR A 53 -11.88 8.26 -4.69
N ARG A 54 -10.59 8.01 -4.43
CA ARG A 54 -10.07 6.66 -4.13
C ARG A 54 -10.63 6.12 -2.82
N ASN A 55 -10.69 6.95 -1.79
CA ASN A 55 -11.24 6.57 -0.49
C ASN A 55 -12.70 6.13 -0.60
N THR A 56 -13.50 6.86 -1.35
CA THR A 56 -14.92 6.54 -1.57
C THR A 56 -15.09 5.28 -2.43
N ARG A 57 -14.38 5.21 -3.56
CA ARG A 57 -14.53 4.08 -4.51
C ARG A 57 -14.07 2.74 -3.95
N ALA A 58 -12.99 2.74 -3.17
CA ALA A 58 -12.41 1.53 -2.60
C ALA A 58 -12.82 1.31 -1.13
N SER A 59 -13.63 2.18 -0.54
CA SER A 59 -13.98 2.15 0.88
C SER A 59 -12.74 2.05 1.78
N VAL A 60 -11.73 2.89 1.50
CA VAL A 60 -10.43 2.85 2.19
C VAL A 60 -10.60 2.97 3.69
N LYS A 61 -10.05 2.04 4.44
CA LYS A 61 -10.12 2.01 5.91
C LYS A 61 -8.93 2.69 6.58
N ALA A 62 -7.76 2.61 5.97
CA ALA A 62 -6.55 3.22 6.49
C ALA A 62 -5.67 3.80 5.39
N ILE A 63 -4.96 4.87 5.71
CA ILE A 63 -3.92 5.44 4.83
C ILE A 63 -2.59 5.37 5.56
N ILE A 64 -1.58 4.79 4.92
CA ILE A 64 -0.20 4.77 5.40
C ILE A 64 0.64 5.61 4.43
N CYS A 65 1.24 6.68 4.91
CA CYS A 65 1.94 7.64 4.06
C CYS A 65 3.33 8.00 4.59
N VAL A 66 4.13 8.62 3.75
CA VAL A 66 5.37 9.28 4.14
C VAL A 66 5.08 10.60 4.85
N ASP A 67 6.00 11.07 5.69
CA ASP A 67 5.95 12.35 6.43
C ASP A 67 6.23 13.59 5.55
N ASP A 68 5.81 13.56 4.30
CA ASP A 68 5.93 14.68 3.37
C ASP A 68 4.82 15.70 3.63
N ALA A 69 5.19 16.98 3.75
CA ALA A 69 4.25 18.05 4.09
C ALA A 69 3.07 18.14 3.10
N TYR A 70 3.33 18.05 1.80
CA TYR A 70 2.29 18.06 0.78
C TYR A 70 1.34 16.86 0.92
N VAL A 71 1.90 15.66 1.06
CA VAL A 71 1.11 14.42 1.18
C VAL A 71 0.20 14.46 2.41
N THR A 72 0.74 14.82 3.57
CA THR A 72 -0.03 14.87 4.81
C THR A 72 -1.10 15.96 4.80
N GLU A 73 -0.82 17.11 4.17
CA GLU A 73 -1.80 18.18 3.97
C GLU A 73 -2.95 17.73 3.06
N GLN A 74 -2.66 17.15 1.89
CA GLN A 74 -3.68 16.66 0.97
C GLN A 74 -4.57 15.58 1.63
N ILE A 75 -3.97 14.70 2.44
CA ILE A 75 -4.72 13.71 3.21
C ILE A 75 -5.63 14.41 4.23
N LYS A 76 -5.12 15.34 5.04
CA LYS A 76 -5.93 16.08 6.03
C LYS A 76 -7.10 16.79 5.38
N LEU A 77 -6.89 17.46 4.26
CA LEU A 77 -7.94 18.14 3.49
C LEU A 77 -9.01 17.17 2.96
N ALA A 78 -8.64 15.91 2.68
CA ALA A 78 -9.56 14.90 2.17
C ALA A 78 -10.41 14.24 3.28
N MET A 79 -9.97 14.27 4.54
CA MET A 79 -10.62 13.54 5.63
C MET A 79 -12.10 13.89 5.87
N PRO A 80 -12.55 15.17 5.82
CA PRO A 80 -13.96 15.50 6.00
C PRO A 80 -14.89 14.81 5.00
N GLU A 81 -14.39 14.48 3.80
CA GLU A 81 -15.13 13.81 2.73
C GLU A 81 -14.81 12.31 2.61
N SER A 82 -14.06 11.75 3.56
CA SER A 82 -13.59 10.36 3.55
C SER A 82 -14.03 9.56 4.78
N PRO A 83 -15.34 9.38 5.02
CA PRO A 83 -15.87 8.82 6.27
C PRO A 83 -15.47 7.36 6.53
N THR A 84 -15.02 6.62 5.52
CA THR A 84 -14.54 5.23 5.65
C THR A 84 -13.16 5.14 6.27
N VAL A 85 -12.32 6.17 6.11
CA VAL A 85 -10.95 6.18 6.64
C VAL A 85 -10.99 6.38 8.15
N LYS A 86 -10.46 5.39 8.90
CA LYS A 86 -10.44 5.38 10.37
C LYS A 86 -9.04 5.54 10.95
N LEU A 87 -8.00 5.33 10.13
CA LEU A 87 -6.63 5.31 10.58
C LEU A 87 -5.73 6.06 9.60
N LEU A 88 -4.93 6.97 10.14
CA LEU A 88 -3.84 7.63 9.44
C LEU A 88 -2.54 7.25 10.11
N ILE A 89 -1.60 6.69 9.35
CA ILE A 89 -0.30 6.25 9.83
C ILE A 89 0.76 6.92 8.96
N THR A 90 1.78 7.47 9.59
CA THR A 90 2.91 8.05 8.87
C THR A 90 4.21 7.29 9.14
N VAL A 91 5.03 7.18 8.12
CA VAL A 91 6.40 6.67 8.21
C VAL A 91 7.32 7.88 8.27
N THR A 92 7.79 8.19 9.47
CA THR A 92 8.64 9.37 9.71
C THR A 92 10.13 9.00 9.71
N ASP A 93 10.98 9.98 9.42
CA ASP A 93 12.40 9.88 9.71
C ASP A 93 12.64 10.13 11.20
N HIS A 94 13.70 9.52 11.75
CA HIS A 94 14.04 9.68 13.16
C HIS A 94 14.15 11.16 13.57
N GLY A 95 13.46 11.52 14.66
CA GLY A 95 13.51 12.85 15.25
C GLY A 95 12.61 13.90 14.60
N LYS A 96 11.86 13.56 13.55
CA LYS A 96 10.86 14.47 13.00
C LYS A 96 9.56 14.43 13.81
N PRO A 97 8.84 15.56 13.94
CA PRO A 97 7.54 15.59 14.58
C PRO A 97 6.51 14.80 13.77
N ILE A 98 5.65 14.08 14.47
CA ILE A 98 4.55 13.35 13.85
C ILE A 98 3.45 14.34 13.50
N PRO A 99 2.94 14.35 12.27
CA PRO A 99 1.82 15.24 11.91
C PRO A 99 0.59 14.95 12.78
N GLU A 100 -0.09 16.01 13.21
CA GLU A 100 -1.31 15.89 14.00
C GLU A 100 -2.35 15.00 13.31
N GLY A 101 -2.97 14.09 14.06
CA GLY A 101 -3.95 13.13 13.57
C GLY A 101 -3.34 11.85 13.00
N PHE A 102 -2.01 11.75 12.91
CA PHE A 102 -1.33 10.55 12.43
C PHE A 102 -0.69 9.77 13.57
N ARG A 103 -0.63 8.45 13.40
CA ARG A 103 0.17 7.54 14.23
C ARG A 103 1.56 7.38 13.62
N ASP A 104 2.55 7.16 14.45
CA ASP A 104 3.93 6.93 13.98
C ASP A 104 4.22 5.44 13.79
N TRP A 105 4.45 5.04 12.55
CA TRP A 105 4.84 3.68 12.22
C TRP A 105 6.11 3.24 12.96
N GLN A 106 7.16 4.09 12.95
CA GLN A 106 8.49 3.70 13.44
C GLN A 106 8.54 3.39 14.94
N SER A 107 7.78 4.12 15.74
CA SER A 107 7.74 3.91 17.19
C SER A 107 6.75 2.84 17.64
N GLU A 108 5.69 2.61 16.84
CA GLU A 108 4.60 1.74 17.26
C GLU A 108 4.75 0.28 16.81
N TRP A 109 5.20 0.01 15.57
CA TRP A 109 5.27 -1.37 15.08
C TRP A 109 6.24 -2.24 15.90
N LYS A 110 7.29 -1.64 16.51
CA LYS A 110 8.28 -2.32 17.35
C LYS A 110 7.71 -2.80 18.69
N LYS A 111 6.61 -2.18 19.12
CA LYS A 111 5.92 -2.51 20.38
C LYS A 111 4.83 -3.55 20.18
N ALA A 112 4.56 -3.92 18.94
CA ALA A 112 3.52 -4.90 18.62
C ALA A 112 3.85 -6.28 19.21
N PRO A 113 2.83 -7.05 19.63
CA PRO A 113 3.04 -8.40 20.14
C PRO A 113 3.60 -9.31 19.04
N HIS A 114 4.10 -10.48 19.45
CA HIS A 114 4.53 -11.49 18.48
C HIS A 114 3.38 -11.85 17.53
N PHE A 115 3.71 -12.07 16.25
CA PHE A 115 2.68 -12.37 15.25
C PHE A 115 2.07 -13.76 15.47
N VAL A 116 0.77 -13.75 15.66
CA VAL A 116 -0.03 -14.98 15.65
C VAL A 116 -0.81 -14.99 14.34
N ARG A 117 -0.71 -16.08 13.58
CA ARG A 117 -1.44 -16.22 12.32
C ARG A 117 -2.95 -16.25 12.60
N PRO A 118 -3.75 -15.37 11.94
CA PRO A 118 -5.20 -15.44 12.03
C PRO A 118 -5.74 -16.80 11.56
N ALA A 119 -6.92 -17.18 12.05
CA ALA A 119 -7.54 -18.46 11.69
C ALA A 119 -8.01 -18.55 10.23
N PHE A 120 -8.20 -17.42 9.56
CA PHE A 120 -8.55 -17.42 8.14
C PHE A 120 -7.36 -17.78 7.24
N VAL A 121 -7.66 -18.33 6.08
CA VAL A 121 -6.69 -18.57 5.01
C VAL A 121 -7.06 -17.70 3.82
N ASN A 122 -6.06 -17.04 3.20
CA ASN A 122 -6.26 -16.38 1.93
C ASN A 122 -6.38 -17.45 0.84
N THR A 123 -7.33 -17.24 -0.06
CA THR A 123 -7.48 -18.04 -1.29
C THR A 123 -6.88 -17.31 -2.48
N ASN A 124 -6.70 -18.02 -3.58
CA ASN A 124 -6.24 -17.41 -4.82
C ASN A 124 -7.23 -16.38 -5.39
N GLU A 125 -8.50 -16.49 -5.03
CA GLU A 125 -9.59 -15.63 -5.51
C GLU A 125 -9.79 -14.38 -4.64
N ASP A 126 -9.17 -14.33 -3.45
CA ASP A 126 -9.25 -13.14 -2.59
C ASP A 126 -8.55 -11.95 -3.25
N THR A 127 -9.17 -10.78 -3.19
CA THR A 127 -8.56 -9.55 -3.68
C THR A 127 -7.34 -9.20 -2.82
N MET A 128 -6.19 -9.09 -3.45
CA MET A 128 -4.92 -8.75 -2.81
C MET A 128 -4.52 -7.29 -3.01
N LEU A 129 -4.83 -6.76 -4.19
CA LEU A 129 -4.30 -5.50 -4.68
C LEU A 129 -5.34 -4.77 -5.53
N MET A 130 -5.42 -3.46 -5.39
CA MET A 130 -6.23 -2.60 -6.25
C MET A 130 -5.38 -1.46 -6.81
N TYR A 131 -5.51 -1.22 -8.12
CA TYR A 131 -4.93 -0.06 -8.77
C TYR A 131 -6.00 0.90 -9.26
N PHE A 132 -5.63 2.17 -9.27
CA PHE A 132 -6.38 3.20 -10.00
C PHE A 132 -5.58 3.58 -11.25
N THR A 133 -6.12 3.21 -12.40
CA THR A 133 -5.49 3.43 -13.70
C THR A 133 -6.13 4.61 -14.42
N SER A 134 -5.35 5.33 -15.24
CA SER A 134 -5.89 6.40 -16.09
C SER A 134 -6.96 5.85 -17.02
N GLY A 135 -8.19 6.33 -16.86
CA GLY A 135 -9.27 6.03 -17.79
C GLY A 135 -9.19 6.91 -19.04
N THR A 136 -9.79 6.47 -20.14
CA THR A 136 -9.90 7.27 -21.37
C THR A 136 -10.95 8.38 -21.29
N SER A 137 -11.79 8.41 -20.26
CA SER A 137 -12.95 9.30 -20.11
C SER A 137 -13.17 9.73 -18.65
N GLY A 138 -12.30 10.56 -18.09
CA GLY A 138 -12.53 11.14 -16.77
C GLY A 138 -11.82 10.43 -15.63
N GLU A 139 -12.53 10.07 -14.57
CA GLU A 139 -11.98 9.55 -13.32
C GLU A 139 -11.24 8.20 -13.48
N PRO A 140 -10.20 7.95 -12.67
CA PRO A 140 -9.43 6.69 -12.73
C PRO A 140 -10.29 5.46 -12.51
N LYS A 141 -10.07 4.41 -13.32
CA LYS A 141 -10.72 3.11 -13.14
C LYS A 141 -10.03 2.32 -12.04
N MET A 142 -10.83 1.73 -11.15
CA MET A 142 -10.34 0.80 -10.13
C MET A 142 -10.25 -0.61 -10.71
N VAL A 143 -9.06 -1.21 -10.64
CA VAL A 143 -8.77 -2.57 -11.12
C VAL A 143 -8.29 -3.41 -9.96
N ALA A 144 -9.01 -4.50 -9.67
CA ALA A 144 -8.66 -5.45 -8.62
C ALA A 144 -7.82 -6.62 -9.19
N HIS A 145 -6.88 -7.09 -8.39
CA HIS A 145 -6.07 -8.27 -8.65
C HIS A 145 -6.12 -9.21 -7.46
N ASP A 146 -6.18 -10.49 -7.72
CA ASP A 146 -6.14 -11.57 -6.75
C ASP A 146 -4.70 -12.03 -6.42
N TYR A 147 -4.55 -13.07 -5.61
CA TYR A 147 -3.23 -13.59 -5.23
C TYR A 147 -2.49 -14.28 -6.38
N LEU A 148 -3.17 -14.66 -7.48
CA LEU A 148 -2.51 -15.19 -8.67
C LEU A 148 -1.71 -14.13 -9.44
N TYR A 149 -2.00 -12.85 -9.22
CA TYR A 149 -1.27 -11.74 -9.81
C TYR A 149 0.25 -11.84 -9.59
N ALA A 150 0.66 -12.16 -8.35
CA ALA A 150 2.07 -12.33 -8.02
C ALA A 150 2.72 -13.45 -8.83
N MET A 151 2.04 -14.59 -8.98
CA MET A 151 2.53 -15.74 -9.77
C MET A 151 2.62 -15.40 -11.26
N GLY A 152 1.66 -14.64 -11.80
CA GLY A 152 1.70 -14.18 -13.19
C GLY A 152 2.94 -13.34 -13.51
N HIS A 153 3.49 -12.64 -12.52
CA HIS A 153 4.70 -11.82 -12.71
C HIS A 153 6.02 -12.57 -12.60
N LEU A 154 6.03 -13.86 -12.27
CA LEU A 154 7.23 -14.70 -12.42
C LEU A 154 7.70 -14.72 -13.88
N THR A 155 6.77 -14.81 -14.83
CA THR A 155 7.09 -14.72 -16.27
C THR A 155 7.68 -13.37 -16.65
N THR A 156 7.19 -12.29 -16.03
CA THR A 156 7.74 -10.93 -16.23
C THR A 156 9.18 -10.86 -15.71
N GLY A 157 9.47 -11.42 -14.54
CA GLY A 157 10.82 -11.46 -13.98
C GLY A 157 11.80 -12.21 -14.86
N VAL A 158 11.41 -13.41 -15.28
CA VAL A 158 12.30 -14.30 -16.08
C VAL A 158 12.46 -13.79 -17.51
N PHE A 159 11.38 -13.52 -18.23
CA PHE A 159 11.44 -13.30 -19.69
C PHE A 159 11.50 -11.84 -20.10
N TRP A 160 10.95 -10.92 -19.28
CA TRP A 160 11.00 -9.49 -19.60
C TRP A 160 12.19 -8.78 -18.93
N HIS A 161 12.37 -9.00 -17.63
CA HIS A 161 13.52 -8.42 -16.91
C HIS A 161 14.79 -9.22 -17.04
N ASN A 162 14.71 -10.42 -17.60
CA ASN A 162 15.85 -11.35 -17.76
C ASN A 162 16.61 -11.59 -16.44
N LEU A 163 15.86 -11.80 -15.36
CA LEU A 163 16.41 -12.00 -14.03
C LEU A 163 16.89 -13.45 -13.85
N HIS A 164 18.09 -13.59 -13.32
CA HIS A 164 18.72 -14.84 -12.95
C HIS A 164 19.19 -14.74 -11.50
N GLU A 165 19.56 -15.87 -10.93
CA GLU A 165 20.22 -15.91 -9.62
C GLU A 165 21.45 -14.98 -9.63
N ASN A 166 21.59 -14.16 -8.61
CA ASN A 166 22.61 -13.12 -8.45
C ASN A 166 22.50 -11.90 -9.41
N SER A 167 21.40 -11.72 -10.13
CA SER A 167 21.17 -10.50 -10.91
C SER A 167 20.99 -9.29 -10.00
N LEU A 168 21.58 -8.14 -10.38
CA LEU A 168 21.28 -6.86 -9.80
C LEU A 168 20.24 -6.16 -10.66
N HIS A 169 19.04 -5.88 -10.08
CA HIS A 169 17.95 -5.27 -10.80
C HIS A 169 17.58 -3.89 -10.24
N LEU A 170 17.44 -2.92 -11.12
CA LEU A 170 16.97 -1.57 -10.79
C LEU A 170 15.74 -1.21 -11.62
N THR A 171 14.66 -0.88 -10.94
CA THR A 171 13.46 -0.30 -11.58
C THR A 171 13.24 1.13 -11.09
N VAL A 172 13.27 2.08 -12.02
CA VAL A 172 12.94 3.47 -11.75
C VAL A 172 11.42 3.66 -11.90
N ALA A 173 10.69 3.51 -10.81
CA ALA A 173 9.25 3.75 -10.77
C ALA A 173 8.84 4.25 -9.38
N ASP A 174 7.83 5.15 -9.34
CA ASP A 174 7.18 5.53 -8.09
C ASP A 174 6.37 4.34 -7.54
N THR A 175 6.36 4.16 -6.23
CA THR A 175 5.69 3.04 -5.56
C THR A 175 4.16 3.06 -5.68
N GLY A 176 3.59 4.17 -6.12
CA GLY A 176 2.16 4.28 -6.42
C GLY A 176 1.75 3.78 -7.81
N TRP A 177 2.69 3.37 -8.64
CA TRP A 177 2.42 2.88 -9.98
C TRP A 177 2.48 1.35 -10.03
N GLY A 178 1.62 0.75 -10.85
CA GLY A 178 1.62 -0.70 -11.08
C GLY A 178 3.01 -1.25 -11.43
N LYS A 179 3.78 -0.50 -12.24
CA LYS A 179 5.16 -0.86 -12.59
C LYS A 179 6.06 -1.07 -11.37
N ALA A 180 5.86 -0.36 -10.28
CA ALA A 180 6.67 -0.58 -9.07
C ALA A 180 6.39 -1.95 -8.44
N VAL A 181 5.14 -2.39 -8.46
CA VAL A 181 4.76 -3.65 -7.84
C VAL A 181 5.27 -4.83 -8.64
N TRP A 182 5.00 -4.90 -9.95
CA TRP A 182 5.49 -6.01 -10.77
C TRP A 182 6.96 -5.86 -11.20
N GLY A 183 7.53 -4.66 -11.14
CA GLY A 183 8.91 -4.38 -11.52
C GLY A 183 9.91 -4.33 -10.37
N LYS A 184 9.46 -4.38 -9.10
CA LYS A 184 10.34 -4.33 -7.92
C LYS A 184 10.00 -5.37 -6.85
N PHE A 185 8.86 -6.04 -6.98
CA PHE A 185 8.34 -6.87 -5.91
C PHE A 185 8.02 -8.28 -6.39
N TYR A 186 6.94 -8.46 -7.14
CA TYR A 186 6.60 -9.77 -7.70
C TYR A 186 7.51 -10.11 -8.87
N GLY A 187 8.07 -11.27 -8.89
CA GLY A 187 9.00 -11.73 -9.92
C GLY A 187 10.47 -11.35 -9.69
N GLN A 188 10.77 -10.45 -8.71
CA GLN A 188 12.14 -10.14 -8.30
C GLN A 188 12.49 -10.79 -6.96
N TRP A 189 11.49 -11.20 -6.18
CA TRP A 189 11.66 -11.78 -4.83
C TRP A 189 11.19 -13.26 -4.79
#